data_cd511e2bf1ac46a36eee3684cc24fea6
#
_entry.id   cd511e2bf1ac46a36eee3684cc24fea6
#
_cell.length_a   1.000
_cell.length_b   1.000
_cell.length_c   1.000
_cell.angle_alpha   90.00
_cell.angle_beta   90.00
_cell.angle_gamma   90.00
#
_symmetry.space_group_name_H-M   'P 1'
#
loop_
_entity.id
_entity.type
_entity.pdbx_description
1 polymer ?
#
loop_
_entity_poly.entity_id
_entity_poly.type
_entity_poly.pdbx_seq_one_letter_code
_entity_poly.pdbx_strand_id
1 'polypeptide(L)'
;MEAIKVTDLSDGSVLYELGDHFITCKLSQDKRWQLGAFKRDESKLRDDTLAVLKNEKFMFMVKLGGQLSPKPQCIAVNGRFLFSVHTGKDNNMAAAIVMDNTGKELFKIETSTHLISSAISEFGRYIALSFAGSKNKDDFYAHRLEVINIDTGEVLMSVIKTDFLRYAELSVVEPDGGLFATFNGRTRLVDVTNP
;
A
#
# COMPACT_ATOMS: atom_id res chain seq x y z
N MET A 1 15.14 11.58 15.52
CA MET A 1 14.00 11.41 16.43
C MET A 1 13.70 9.93 16.48
N GLU A 2 13.44 9.39 17.65
CA GLU A 2 13.12 7.98 17.88
C GLU A 2 11.60 7.86 18.11
N ALA A 3 11.01 6.81 17.57
CA ALA A 3 9.58 6.51 17.77
C ALA A 3 9.44 5.51 18.92
N ILE A 4 8.48 5.75 19.80
CA ILE A 4 8.20 4.89 20.95
C ILE A 4 7.00 4.02 20.60
N LYS A 5 7.16 2.69 20.65
CA LYS A 5 6.06 1.75 20.43
C LYS A 5 5.04 1.88 21.56
N VAL A 6 3.78 2.10 21.21
CA VAL A 6 2.67 2.18 22.16
C VAL A 6 1.94 0.85 22.26
N THR A 7 1.44 0.31 21.13
CA THR A 7 0.70 -0.97 21.10
C THR A 7 0.64 -1.58 19.71
N ASP A 8 0.46 -2.90 19.67
CA ASP A 8 0.09 -3.62 18.45
C ASP A 8 -1.42 -3.49 18.22
N LEU A 9 -1.83 -3.34 16.95
CA LEU A 9 -3.23 -3.25 16.55
C LEU A 9 -3.71 -4.56 15.94
N SER A 10 -5.01 -4.80 15.95
CA SER A 10 -5.63 -6.06 15.49
C SER A 10 -5.43 -6.34 13.99
N ASP A 11 -5.13 -5.33 13.20
CA ASP A 11 -4.88 -5.44 11.74
C ASP A 11 -3.39 -5.66 11.40
N GLY A 12 -2.57 -5.99 12.42
CA GLY A 12 -1.13 -6.20 12.28
C GLY A 12 -0.30 -4.93 12.12
N SER A 13 -0.92 -3.76 12.18
CA SER A 13 -0.20 -2.48 12.29
C SER A 13 0.22 -2.18 13.72
N VAL A 14 1.10 -1.20 13.90
CA VAL A 14 1.61 -0.80 15.22
C VAL A 14 1.40 0.70 15.41
N LEU A 15 0.94 1.08 16.59
CA LEU A 15 0.85 2.46 17.01
C LEU A 15 2.16 2.89 17.65
N TYR A 16 2.73 3.97 17.14
CA TYR A 16 3.92 4.64 17.71
C TYR A 16 3.59 6.06 18.11
N GLU A 17 4.31 6.55 19.11
CA GLU A 17 4.46 7.95 19.44
C GLU A 17 5.74 8.49 18.80
N LEU A 18 5.64 9.60 18.05
CA LEU A 18 6.74 10.27 17.37
C LEU A 18 6.71 11.76 17.71
N GLY A 19 7.51 12.15 18.70
CA GLY A 19 7.39 13.49 19.32
C GLY A 19 6.00 13.68 19.94
N ASP A 20 5.29 14.74 19.59
CA ASP A 20 3.95 15.05 20.10
C ASP A 20 2.81 14.42 19.27
N HIS A 21 3.13 13.44 18.40
CA HIS A 21 2.17 12.88 17.47
C HIS A 21 2.09 11.37 17.57
N PHE A 22 0.91 10.82 17.32
CA PHE A 22 0.71 9.39 17.12
C PHE A 22 0.70 9.06 15.64
N ILE A 23 1.38 7.95 15.27
CA ILE A 23 1.41 7.39 13.92
C ILE A 23 1.01 5.93 13.94
N THR A 24 0.19 5.51 12.98
CA THR A 24 -0.14 4.10 12.78
C THR A 24 0.69 3.57 11.63
N CYS A 25 1.54 2.57 11.91
CA CYS A 25 2.53 2.05 10.96
C CYS A 25 2.19 0.64 10.48
N LYS A 26 2.34 0.42 9.16
CA LYS A 26 2.54 -0.90 8.57
C LYS A 26 4.01 -1.27 8.68
N LEU A 27 4.29 -2.55 8.91
CA LEU A 27 5.65 -3.07 9.12
C LEU A 27 6.11 -3.88 7.91
N SER A 28 7.41 -3.83 7.61
CA SER A 28 8.04 -4.83 6.74
C SER A 28 8.04 -6.20 7.43
N GLN A 29 8.21 -7.28 6.64
CA GLN A 29 8.22 -8.65 7.16
C GLN A 29 9.27 -8.85 8.27
N ASP A 30 10.45 -8.26 8.12
CA ASP A 30 11.53 -8.29 9.13
C ASP A 30 11.37 -7.22 10.22
N LYS A 31 10.28 -6.45 10.19
CA LYS A 31 9.91 -5.38 11.13
C LYS A 31 10.90 -4.21 11.22
N ARG A 32 11.94 -4.19 10.37
CA ARG A 32 12.94 -3.11 10.39
C ARG A 32 12.43 -1.80 9.81
N TRP A 33 11.53 -1.86 8.82
CA TRP A 33 10.96 -0.67 8.21
C TRP A 33 9.52 -0.48 8.65
N GLN A 34 9.14 0.77 8.90
CA GLN A 34 7.79 1.17 9.29
C GLN A 34 7.32 2.30 8.37
N LEU A 35 6.11 2.15 7.83
CA LEU A 35 5.43 3.17 7.04
C LEU A 35 4.19 3.64 7.78
N GLY A 36 4.20 4.87 8.28
CA GLY A 36 3.18 5.40 9.16
C GLY A 36 2.38 6.55 8.57
N ALA A 37 1.08 6.58 8.85
CA ALA A 37 0.23 7.75 8.71
C ALA A 37 0.03 8.40 10.07
N PHE A 38 0.05 9.73 10.10
CA PHE A 38 -0.25 10.48 11.30
C PHE A 38 -1.70 10.25 11.68
N LYS A 39 -1.95 9.97 12.97
CA LYS A 39 -3.30 9.90 13.50
C LYS A 39 -3.87 11.30 13.48
N ARG A 40 -5.07 11.43 12.94
CA ARG A 40 -5.77 12.71 12.86
C ARG A 40 -5.94 13.28 14.27
N ASP A 41 -5.33 14.43 14.49
CA ASP A 41 -5.62 15.30 15.61
C ASP A 41 -6.52 16.42 15.07
N GLU A 42 -7.67 16.62 15.67
CA GLU A 42 -8.65 17.63 15.24
C GLU A 42 -8.08 19.06 15.23
N SER A 43 -6.95 19.28 15.91
CA SER A 43 -6.29 20.57 16.03
C SER A 43 -5.14 20.83 15.05
N LYS A 44 -4.57 19.77 14.42
CA LYS A 44 -3.37 19.89 13.56
C LYS A 44 -3.46 18.93 12.37
N LEU A 45 -3.93 19.42 11.25
CA LEU A 45 -4.04 18.70 9.99
C LEU A 45 -2.66 18.34 9.42
N ARG A 46 -2.21 17.09 9.66
CA ARG A 46 -1.12 16.44 8.91
C ARG A 46 -1.64 15.26 8.09
N ASP A 47 -2.88 15.36 7.63
CA ASP A 47 -3.56 14.29 6.87
C ASP A 47 -2.88 14.00 5.53
N ASP A 48 -1.97 14.88 5.06
CA ASP A 48 -1.25 14.79 3.79
C ASP A 48 0.17 14.21 3.90
N THR A 49 0.54 13.68 5.07
CA THR A 49 1.92 13.31 5.36
C THR A 49 2.05 11.84 5.79
N LEU A 50 3.07 11.16 5.25
CA LEU A 50 3.52 9.85 5.72
C LEU A 50 4.88 9.98 6.42
N ALA A 51 5.10 9.17 7.46
CA ALA A 51 6.39 9.00 8.10
C ALA A 51 7.00 7.66 7.69
N VAL A 52 8.28 7.66 7.36
CA VAL A 52 9.08 6.46 7.11
C VAL A 52 10.11 6.33 8.22
N LEU A 53 10.12 5.15 8.87
CA LEU A 53 11.05 4.84 9.95
C LEU A 53 11.85 3.58 9.61
N LYS A 54 13.02 3.47 10.21
CA LYS A 54 13.87 2.27 10.16
C LYS A 54 14.39 1.97 11.57
N ASN A 55 14.12 0.75 12.05
CA ASN A 55 14.44 0.34 13.43
C ASN A 55 13.92 1.38 14.45
N GLU A 56 12.64 1.81 14.26
CA GLU A 56 11.96 2.79 15.10
C GLU A 56 12.56 4.21 15.07
N LYS A 57 13.59 4.44 14.24
CA LYS A 57 14.18 5.77 14.04
C LYS A 57 13.55 6.44 12.84
N PHE A 58 13.15 7.69 13.04
CA PHE A 58 12.62 8.53 11.97
C PHE A 58 13.68 8.74 10.88
N MET A 59 13.30 8.47 9.62
CA MET A 59 14.14 8.67 8.45
C MET A 59 13.74 9.93 7.69
N PHE A 60 12.51 9.98 7.20
CA PHE A 60 11.97 11.12 6.44
C PHE A 60 10.46 11.13 6.42
N MET A 61 9.89 12.24 5.96
CA MET A 61 8.47 12.38 5.67
C MET A 61 8.23 12.51 4.17
N VAL A 62 7.12 11.93 3.71
CA VAL A 62 6.56 12.19 2.39
C VAL A 62 5.36 13.12 2.57
N LYS A 63 5.48 14.35 2.05
CA LYS A 63 4.41 15.33 2.08
C LYS A 63 3.84 15.50 0.68
N LEU A 64 2.54 15.22 0.51
CA LEU A 64 1.88 15.24 -0.78
C LEU A 64 1.31 16.62 -1.14
N GLY A 65 0.97 17.42 -0.13
CA GLY A 65 0.33 18.71 -0.28
C GLY A 65 -1.16 18.61 -0.64
N GLY A 66 -1.89 19.69 -0.39
CA GLY A 66 -3.30 19.80 -0.73
C GLY A 66 -4.23 18.96 0.13
N GLN A 67 -5.33 18.50 -0.48
CA GLN A 67 -6.38 17.71 0.18
C GLN A 67 -6.17 16.18 0.06
N LEU A 68 -4.94 15.75 -0.23
CA LEU A 68 -4.61 14.34 -0.41
C LEU A 68 -4.42 13.68 0.96
N SER A 69 -5.12 12.56 1.18
CA SER A 69 -4.96 11.75 2.39
C SER A 69 -4.26 10.44 2.02
N PRO A 70 -2.94 10.33 2.30
CA PRO A 70 -2.20 9.11 2.00
C PRO A 70 -2.54 8.01 3.00
N LYS A 71 -2.74 6.81 2.48
CA LYS A 71 -2.97 5.61 3.28
C LYS A 71 -1.81 4.63 3.09
N PRO A 72 -1.04 4.32 4.15
CA PRO A 72 -0.03 3.27 4.12
C PRO A 72 -0.65 1.94 3.69
N GLN A 73 -0.02 1.24 2.77
CA GLN A 73 -0.48 -0.05 2.29
C GLN A 73 0.47 -1.18 2.71
N CYS A 74 1.69 -1.16 2.22
CA CYS A 74 2.70 -2.16 2.55
C CYS A 74 4.12 -1.59 2.37
N ILE A 75 5.10 -2.26 3.00
CA ILE A 75 6.52 -1.92 2.94
C ILE A 75 7.36 -3.19 2.92
N ALA A 76 8.37 -3.24 2.05
CA ALA A 76 9.29 -4.35 1.87
C ALA A 76 10.50 -4.27 2.79
N VAL A 77 11.28 -5.35 2.91
CA VAL A 77 12.49 -5.41 3.77
C VAL A 77 13.63 -4.51 3.28
N ASN A 78 13.62 -4.11 2.02
CA ASN A 78 14.57 -3.13 1.46
C ASN A 78 14.10 -1.68 1.64
N GLY A 79 12.92 -1.45 2.24
CA GLY A 79 12.34 -0.14 2.49
C GLY A 79 11.59 0.47 1.31
N ARG A 80 11.35 -0.25 0.20
CA ARG A 80 10.39 0.15 -0.83
C ARG A 80 8.98 0.06 -0.25
N PHE A 81 8.14 1.04 -0.54
CA PHE A 81 6.80 1.09 0.05
C PHE A 81 5.74 1.57 -0.92
N LEU A 82 4.53 1.06 -0.69
CA LEU A 82 3.31 1.47 -1.37
C LEU A 82 2.42 2.26 -0.43
N PHE A 83 1.85 3.31 -0.93
CA PHE A 83 0.70 3.99 -0.34
C PHE A 83 -0.33 4.34 -1.42
N SER A 84 -1.58 4.47 -1.00
CA SER A 84 -2.64 5.01 -1.85
C SER A 84 -3.02 6.41 -1.41
N VAL A 85 -3.49 7.22 -2.33
CA VAL A 85 -4.05 8.55 -2.07
C VAL A 85 -5.44 8.65 -2.67
N HIS A 86 -6.30 9.45 -2.01
CA HIS A 86 -7.60 9.80 -2.53
C HIS A 86 -7.75 11.31 -2.52
N THR A 87 -8.21 11.87 -3.61
CA THR A 87 -8.71 13.24 -3.64
C THR A 87 -10.12 13.25 -3.08
N GLY A 88 -10.44 14.28 -2.28
CA GLY A 88 -11.76 14.43 -1.65
C GLY A 88 -12.92 14.40 -2.64
N LYS A 89 -14.13 14.54 -2.11
CA LYS A 89 -15.44 14.17 -2.69
C LYS A 89 -15.73 14.55 -4.15
N ASP A 90 -15.03 15.53 -4.72
CA ASP A 90 -15.43 16.09 -6.01
C ASP A 90 -14.60 15.60 -7.21
N ASN A 91 -13.42 14.99 -7.00
CA ASN A 91 -12.54 14.62 -8.10
C ASN A 91 -12.30 13.12 -8.29
N ASN A 92 -12.93 12.23 -7.56
CA ASN A 92 -12.85 10.76 -7.72
C ASN A 92 -11.49 10.21 -8.22
N MET A 93 -10.41 10.94 -8.01
CA MET A 93 -9.08 10.50 -8.38
C MET A 93 -8.46 9.76 -7.21
N ALA A 94 -7.97 8.57 -7.50
CA ALA A 94 -7.15 7.79 -6.61
C ALA A 94 -5.80 7.53 -7.27
N ALA A 95 -4.78 7.28 -6.48
CA ALA A 95 -3.51 6.80 -7.01
C ALA A 95 -2.92 5.73 -6.09
N ALA A 96 -2.21 4.78 -6.70
CA ALA A 96 -1.30 3.88 -6.02
C ALA A 96 0.13 4.32 -6.37
N ILE A 97 0.94 4.62 -5.35
CA ILE A 97 2.28 5.19 -5.52
C ILE A 97 3.28 4.32 -4.79
N VAL A 98 4.31 3.90 -5.53
CA VAL A 98 5.46 3.17 -4.97
C VAL A 98 6.66 4.08 -4.92
N MET A 99 7.32 4.12 -3.76
CA MET A 99 8.56 4.85 -3.55
C MET A 99 9.66 3.93 -3.03
N ASP A 100 10.90 4.35 -3.25
CA ASP A 100 12.05 3.71 -2.65
C ASP A 100 12.31 4.22 -1.20
N ASN A 101 13.33 3.67 -0.57
CA ASN A 101 13.72 3.99 0.79
C ASN A 101 14.37 5.38 0.96
N THR A 102 14.45 6.16 -0.11
CA THR A 102 14.88 7.57 -0.11
C THR A 102 13.73 8.54 -0.33
N GLY A 103 12.53 8.02 -0.64
CA GLY A 103 11.35 8.80 -0.97
C GLY A 103 11.25 9.19 -2.45
N LYS A 104 12.07 8.57 -3.32
CA LYS A 104 11.95 8.73 -4.77
C LYS A 104 10.80 7.88 -5.30
N GLU A 105 9.92 8.48 -6.10
CA GLU A 105 8.86 7.76 -6.80
C GLU A 105 9.46 6.79 -7.83
N LEU A 106 9.08 5.52 -7.74
CA LEU A 106 9.46 4.47 -8.67
C LEU A 106 8.34 4.19 -9.68
N PHE A 107 7.10 4.29 -9.20
CA PHE A 107 5.95 3.87 -9.99
C PHE A 107 4.68 4.55 -9.46
N LYS A 108 3.75 4.92 -10.37
CA LYS A 108 2.46 5.52 -10.04
C LYS A 108 1.37 5.03 -10.98
N ILE A 109 0.23 4.64 -10.43
CA ILE A 109 -1.03 4.42 -11.15
C ILE A 109 -2.01 5.50 -10.73
N GLU A 110 -2.60 6.20 -11.70
CA GLU A 110 -3.74 7.08 -11.50
C GLU A 110 -5.03 6.40 -12.00
N THR A 111 -6.08 6.48 -11.23
CA THR A 111 -7.34 5.78 -11.47
C THR A 111 -8.49 6.52 -10.78
N SER A 112 -9.72 6.26 -11.17
CA SER A 112 -10.93 6.72 -10.46
C SER A 112 -11.47 5.67 -9.49
N THR A 113 -10.77 4.54 -9.32
CA THR A 113 -11.18 3.46 -8.43
C THR A 113 -10.26 3.33 -7.21
N HIS A 114 -10.82 2.83 -6.10
CA HIS A 114 -10.09 2.65 -4.86
C HIS A 114 -9.25 1.37 -4.88
N LEU A 115 -8.06 1.44 -4.29
CA LEU A 115 -7.28 0.26 -3.95
C LEU A 115 -7.93 -0.43 -2.74
N ILE A 116 -8.35 -1.70 -2.90
CA ILE A 116 -8.98 -2.49 -1.84
C ILE A 116 -7.92 -3.24 -1.04
N SER A 117 -7.01 -3.92 -1.74
CA SER A 117 -5.98 -4.76 -1.17
C SER A 117 -4.71 -4.63 -2.00
N SER A 118 -3.59 -4.84 -1.36
CA SER A 118 -2.29 -4.80 -2.00
C SER A 118 -1.28 -5.64 -1.25
N ALA A 119 -0.24 -6.08 -1.96
CA ALA A 119 0.91 -6.75 -1.38
C ALA A 119 2.18 -6.28 -2.10
N ILE A 120 3.29 -6.27 -1.39
CA ILE A 120 4.63 -6.08 -1.94
C ILE A 120 5.45 -7.32 -1.62
N SER A 121 6.27 -7.80 -2.56
CA SER A 121 7.15 -8.95 -2.31
C SER A 121 8.20 -8.62 -1.25
N GLU A 122 8.78 -9.63 -0.64
CA GLU A 122 9.70 -9.49 0.50
C GLU A 122 10.81 -8.47 0.20
N PHE A 123 11.47 -8.60 -0.97
CA PHE A 123 12.56 -7.69 -1.37
C PHE A 123 12.09 -6.52 -2.25
N GLY A 124 10.76 -6.31 -2.38
CA GLY A 124 10.20 -5.15 -3.06
C GLY A 124 10.39 -5.14 -4.57
N ARG A 125 10.51 -6.29 -5.21
CA ARG A 125 10.61 -6.39 -6.67
C ARG A 125 9.24 -6.39 -7.34
N TYR A 126 8.25 -6.99 -6.70
CA TYR A 126 6.90 -7.15 -7.25
C TYR A 126 5.85 -6.52 -6.35
N ILE A 127 4.78 -6.05 -6.97
CA ILE A 127 3.63 -5.51 -6.28
C ILE A 127 2.35 -6.10 -6.87
N ALA A 128 1.41 -6.46 -5.99
CA ALA A 128 0.06 -6.84 -6.36
C ALA A 128 -0.92 -5.76 -5.94
N LEU A 129 -1.82 -5.36 -6.83
CA LEU A 129 -2.79 -4.27 -6.64
C LEU A 129 -4.19 -4.76 -7.00
N SER A 130 -5.12 -4.72 -6.05
CA SER A 130 -6.51 -5.09 -6.23
C SER A 130 -7.40 -3.86 -6.14
N PHE A 131 -8.05 -3.49 -7.24
CA PHE A 131 -8.87 -2.29 -7.35
C PHE A 131 -10.36 -2.60 -7.17
N ALA A 132 -11.12 -1.66 -6.61
CA ALA A 132 -12.58 -1.70 -6.51
C ALA A 132 -13.25 -1.55 -7.88
N GLY A 133 -14.58 -1.58 -7.90
CA GLY A 133 -15.35 -1.09 -9.03
C GLY A 133 -15.26 0.44 -9.13
N SER A 134 -15.45 0.96 -10.35
CA SER A 134 -15.53 2.39 -10.62
C SER A 134 -16.93 2.78 -11.09
N LYS A 135 -17.34 4.02 -10.79
CA LYS A 135 -18.50 4.66 -11.43
C LYS A 135 -18.19 5.07 -12.87
N ASN A 136 -16.89 5.33 -13.15
CA ASN A 136 -16.42 5.55 -14.50
C ASN A 136 -16.26 4.18 -15.19
N LYS A 137 -17.12 3.91 -16.18
CA LYS A 137 -17.12 2.64 -16.93
C LYS A 137 -15.88 2.45 -17.80
N ASP A 138 -15.21 3.54 -18.13
CA ASP A 138 -14.00 3.55 -18.97
C ASP A 138 -12.72 3.44 -18.15
N ASP A 139 -12.81 3.33 -16.81
CA ASP A 139 -11.63 3.14 -15.96
C ASP A 139 -11.06 1.73 -16.15
N PHE A 140 -9.88 1.65 -16.75
CA PHE A 140 -9.19 0.40 -17.04
C PHE A 140 -8.98 -0.46 -15.77
N TYR A 141 -8.74 0.16 -14.62
CA TYR A 141 -8.44 -0.54 -13.37
C TYR A 141 -9.68 -1.02 -12.61
N ALA A 142 -10.89 -0.65 -13.05
CA ALA A 142 -12.11 -1.08 -12.38
C ALA A 142 -12.22 -2.62 -12.30
N HIS A 143 -12.38 -3.14 -11.06
CA HIS A 143 -12.44 -4.58 -10.75
C HIS A 143 -11.18 -5.39 -11.12
N ARG A 144 -10.05 -4.74 -11.41
CA ARG A 144 -8.83 -5.44 -11.78
C ARG A 144 -7.97 -5.82 -10.59
N LEU A 145 -7.21 -6.87 -10.84
CA LEU A 145 -6.07 -7.31 -10.05
C LEU A 145 -4.86 -7.33 -10.96
N GLU A 146 -3.81 -6.65 -10.55
CA GLU A 146 -2.57 -6.57 -11.30
C GLU A 146 -1.37 -6.99 -10.47
N VAL A 147 -0.40 -7.65 -11.12
CA VAL A 147 0.93 -7.90 -10.57
C VAL A 147 1.94 -7.22 -11.48
N ILE A 148 2.80 -6.40 -10.90
CA ILE A 148 3.73 -5.55 -11.62
C ILE A 148 5.13 -5.74 -11.07
N ASN A 149 6.11 -5.84 -11.96
CA ASN A 149 7.52 -5.73 -11.61
C ASN A 149 7.88 -4.25 -11.42
N ILE A 150 8.26 -3.87 -10.20
CA ILE A 150 8.54 -2.46 -9.84
C ILE A 150 9.79 -1.92 -10.55
N ASP A 151 10.79 -2.77 -10.82
CA ASP A 151 12.06 -2.35 -11.43
C ASP A 151 11.90 -2.05 -12.93
N THR A 152 11.04 -2.79 -13.62
CA THR A 152 10.84 -2.68 -15.08
C THR A 152 9.54 -1.99 -15.48
N GLY A 153 8.56 -1.92 -14.57
CA GLY A 153 7.20 -1.48 -14.89
C GLY A 153 6.38 -2.51 -15.65
N GLU A 154 6.91 -3.71 -15.87
CA GLU A 154 6.23 -4.78 -16.61
C GLU A 154 5.05 -5.32 -15.82
N VAL A 155 3.89 -5.40 -16.48
CA VAL A 155 2.68 -6.03 -15.94
C VAL A 155 2.74 -7.52 -16.21
N LEU A 156 2.99 -8.31 -15.15
CA LEU A 156 3.08 -9.78 -15.24
C LEU A 156 1.70 -10.45 -15.26
N MET A 157 0.73 -9.82 -14.61
CA MET A 157 -0.65 -10.28 -14.55
C MET A 157 -1.61 -9.10 -14.54
N SER A 158 -2.68 -9.19 -15.33
CA SER A 158 -3.79 -8.23 -15.32
C SER A 158 -5.09 -8.98 -15.57
N VAL A 159 -5.91 -9.14 -14.55
CA VAL A 159 -7.15 -9.94 -14.63
C VAL A 159 -8.33 -9.19 -14.00
N ILE A 160 -9.54 -9.43 -14.54
CA ILE A 160 -10.79 -9.00 -13.91
C ILE A 160 -11.09 -9.98 -12.77
N LYS A 161 -11.30 -9.46 -11.57
CA LYS A 161 -11.48 -10.26 -10.37
C LYS A 161 -12.77 -11.07 -10.38
N THR A 162 -12.63 -12.34 -9.99
CA THR A 162 -13.76 -13.17 -9.56
C THR A 162 -14.23 -12.78 -8.14
N ASP A 163 -15.36 -13.31 -7.70
CA ASP A 163 -15.89 -13.05 -6.35
C ASP A 163 -14.90 -13.49 -5.24
N PHE A 164 -14.13 -14.56 -5.48
CA PHE A 164 -13.11 -15.03 -4.55
C PHE A 164 -12.02 -13.95 -4.33
N LEU A 165 -11.57 -13.28 -5.38
CA LEU A 165 -10.50 -12.29 -5.31
C LEU A 165 -10.95 -10.92 -4.79
N ARG A 166 -12.27 -10.68 -4.73
CA ARG A 166 -12.81 -9.37 -4.34
C ARG A 166 -12.39 -8.92 -2.95
N TYR A 167 -12.29 -9.89 -2.00
CA TYR A 167 -11.99 -9.62 -0.59
C TYR A 167 -10.79 -10.44 -0.08
N ALA A 168 -10.02 -11.02 -1.00
CA ALA A 168 -8.87 -11.83 -0.62
C ALA A 168 -7.71 -10.98 -0.10
N GLU A 169 -7.01 -11.50 0.88
CA GLU A 169 -5.69 -11.04 1.25
C GLU A 169 -4.70 -11.51 0.18
N LEU A 170 -3.84 -10.61 -0.25
CA LEU A 170 -2.87 -10.86 -1.30
C LEU A 170 -1.48 -11.11 -0.71
N SER A 171 -0.74 -12.03 -1.33
CA SER A 171 0.68 -12.24 -1.08
C SER A 171 1.38 -12.47 -2.41
N VAL A 172 2.38 -11.68 -2.71
CA VAL A 172 3.20 -11.83 -3.91
C VAL A 172 4.61 -12.26 -3.51
N VAL A 173 5.12 -13.28 -4.20
CA VAL A 173 6.37 -13.94 -3.84
C VAL A 173 7.46 -13.73 -4.90
N GLU A 174 8.69 -13.90 -4.49
CA GLU A 174 9.86 -13.91 -5.37
C GLU A 174 10.31 -15.36 -5.61
N PRO A 175 11.00 -15.61 -6.73
CA PRO A 175 11.63 -14.64 -7.65
C PRO A 175 10.77 -14.22 -8.84
N ASP A 176 9.61 -14.80 -9.06
CA ASP A 176 8.84 -14.73 -10.32
C ASP A 176 7.58 -13.85 -10.25
N GLY A 177 7.24 -13.33 -9.07
CA GLY A 177 6.01 -12.54 -8.89
C GLY A 177 4.74 -13.39 -8.76
N GLY A 178 4.87 -14.66 -8.41
CA GLY A 178 3.73 -15.55 -8.15
C GLY A 178 2.78 -14.95 -7.12
N LEU A 179 1.48 -14.90 -7.44
CA LEU A 179 0.45 -14.31 -6.60
C LEU A 179 -0.36 -15.38 -5.89
N PHE A 180 -0.47 -15.25 -4.59
CA PHE A 180 -1.39 -16.03 -3.76
C PHE A 180 -2.49 -15.15 -3.20
N ALA A 181 -3.71 -15.69 -3.18
CA ALA A 181 -4.86 -15.05 -2.58
C ALA A 181 -5.43 -15.92 -1.48
N THR A 182 -5.68 -15.33 -0.30
CA THR A 182 -6.26 -16.00 0.85
C THR A 182 -7.62 -15.41 1.18
N PHE A 183 -8.65 -16.26 1.22
CA PHE A 183 -10.01 -15.88 1.61
C PHE A 183 -10.63 -16.97 2.47
N ASN A 184 -11.17 -16.60 3.63
CA ASN A 184 -11.75 -17.52 4.61
C ASN A 184 -10.81 -18.69 4.97
N GLY A 185 -9.52 -18.41 5.17
CA GLY A 185 -8.51 -19.40 5.52
C GLY A 185 -8.09 -20.36 4.40
N ARG A 186 -8.59 -20.14 3.18
CA ARG A 186 -8.18 -20.91 1.99
C ARG A 186 -7.26 -20.07 1.14
N THR A 187 -6.04 -20.57 0.89
CA THR A 187 -5.05 -19.95 0.02
C THR A 187 -4.96 -20.69 -1.29
N ARG A 188 -4.92 -19.95 -2.40
CA ARG A 188 -4.67 -20.52 -3.72
C ARG A 188 -3.72 -19.65 -4.52
N LEU A 189 -2.98 -20.26 -5.44
CA LEU A 189 -2.25 -19.55 -6.49
C LEU A 189 -3.26 -18.93 -7.45
N VAL A 190 -3.04 -17.68 -7.80
CA VAL A 190 -3.83 -16.95 -8.80
C VAL A 190 -3.03 -16.95 -10.09
N ASP A 191 -3.64 -17.35 -11.18
CA ASP A 191 -3.05 -17.25 -12.51
C ASP A 191 -4.03 -16.61 -13.51
N VAL A 192 -3.54 -16.30 -14.71
CA VAL A 192 -4.34 -15.63 -15.76
C VAL A 192 -5.47 -16.53 -16.28
N THR A 193 -5.31 -17.85 -16.18
CA THR A 193 -6.27 -18.83 -16.71
C THR A 193 -7.36 -19.18 -15.70
N ASN A 194 -7.11 -18.93 -14.42
CA ASN A 194 -8.05 -19.21 -13.32
C ASN A 194 -7.99 -18.11 -12.24
N PRO A 195 -8.45 -16.88 -12.57
CA PRO A 195 -8.43 -15.72 -11.66
C PRO A 195 -9.46 -15.79 -10.54
#